data_e86966cc63cce9c29eaf44b59553a910
#
_entry.id   e86966cc63cce9c29eaf44b59553a910
#
_cell.length_a   1.000
_cell.length_b   1.000
_cell.length_c   1.000
_cell.angle_alpha   90.00
_cell.angle_beta   90.00
_cell.angle_gamma   90.00
#
_symmetry.space_group_name_H-M   'P 1'
#
loop_
_entity.id
_entity.type
_entity.pdbx_description
1 polymer ?
#
loop_
_entity_poly.entity_id
_entity_poly.type
_entity_poly.pdbx_seq_one_letter_code
_entity_poly.pdbx_strand_id
1 'polypeptide(L)'
;MPETERGRYMKDDASAIIVSVIIPVYNEEKHIEGVIKSLINQTYPCENMEWIFVDGYSSDKTQEIIESYQNEYPIRLIINKIRKTPSSLNLGIRTSRGKYIIRMDAHALFPTDYISNCINVLEFTGADNVGGYIETKAEGVVGRTIAYVLSTQFGVGGSLFRLGNKEGYVDTVPFGAFRREIFDKIGLFNEDLPRSEDNDINARITESGGKVYLSKCIHSIYYCRDSVMGILKQGILNGNALFKTLWINPSAMSIRHYIPFLFLLSLIILPLGSESFIWLKWIFVIELICYVTLDVVYSFKADAIELRITAIWLYPLFHMSYGIGSLLGLFGIDLTKVNNEINK
;
A
#
# COMPACT_ATOMS: atom_id res chain seq x y z
N MET A 1 -34.35 -3.25 21.18
CA MET A 1 -34.53 -4.40 20.28
C MET A 1 -34.46 -5.66 21.13
N PRO A 2 -35.37 -6.64 21.02
CA PRO A 2 -35.42 -7.80 21.89
C PRO A 2 -34.27 -8.77 21.63
N GLU A 3 -33.73 -9.35 22.70
CA GLU A 3 -32.56 -10.26 22.72
C GLU A 3 -32.69 -11.59 21.94
N THR A 4 -33.79 -11.83 21.28
CA THR A 4 -34.10 -13.13 20.64
C THR A 4 -33.65 -13.29 19.19
N GLU A 5 -33.10 -12.26 18.54
CA GLU A 5 -32.65 -12.34 17.15
C GLU A 5 -31.13 -12.52 16.95
N ARG A 6 -30.33 -12.38 18.01
CA ARG A 6 -28.84 -12.43 17.92
C ARG A 6 -28.24 -13.84 17.77
N GLY A 7 -29.01 -14.88 18.03
CA GLY A 7 -28.53 -16.27 18.01
C GLY A 7 -28.61 -17.02 16.66
N ARG A 8 -28.88 -16.36 15.53
CA ARG A 8 -29.24 -17.03 14.27
C ARG A 8 -28.14 -17.13 13.21
N TYR A 9 -26.92 -16.64 13.50
CA TYR A 9 -25.86 -16.56 12.47
C TYR A 9 -24.96 -17.81 12.35
N MET A 10 -25.29 -18.89 13.04
CA MET A 10 -24.61 -20.18 12.85
C MET A 10 -25.60 -21.24 12.36
N LYS A 11 -26.00 -21.17 11.12
CA LYS A 11 -26.54 -22.32 10.38
C LYS A 11 -25.86 -22.39 9.03
N ASP A 12 -25.32 -23.57 8.75
CA ASP A 12 -24.79 -24.03 7.47
C ASP A 12 -25.83 -23.87 6.34
N ASP A 13 -26.09 -22.63 5.94
CA ASP A 13 -26.72 -22.35 4.67
C ASP A 13 -25.62 -21.89 3.72
N ALA A 14 -25.28 -22.74 2.75
CA ALA A 14 -24.33 -22.47 1.68
C ALA A 14 -24.80 -21.36 0.73
N SER A 15 -25.67 -20.47 1.18
CA SER A 15 -26.18 -19.33 0.44
C SER A 15 -25.22 -18.15 0.54
N ALA A 16 -24.29 -18.19 -0.41
CA ALA A 16 -23.75 -16.99 -1.04
C ALA A 16 -22.97 -16.04 -0.17
N ILE A 17 -21.81 -16.48 0.40
CA ILE A 17 -20.74 -15.53 0.68
C ILE A 17 -20.34 -14.88 -0.65
N ILE A 18 -20.63 -13.60 -0.78
CA ILE A 18 -20.36 -12.82 -1.98
C ILE A 18 -18.98 -12.15 -1.90
N VAL A 19 -18.61 -11.68 -0.70
CA VAL A 19 -17.37 -10.94 -0.47
C VAL A 19 -16.52 -11.63 0.59
N SER A 20 -15.25 -11.87 0.27
CA SER A 20 -14.23 -12.26 1.25
C SER A 20 -13.28 -11.10 1.48
N VAL A 21 -13.27 -10.58 2.70
CA VAL A 21 -12.32 -9.54 3.11
C VAL A 21 -11.11 -10.22 3.72
N ILE A 22 -9.92 -9.97 3.17
CA ILE A 22 -8.66 -10.58 3.59
C ILE A 22 -7.79 -9.52 4.24
N ILE A 23 -7.42 -9.75 5.50
CA ILE A 23 -6.65 -8.81 6.33
C ILE A 23 -5.38 -9.51 6.82
N PRO A 24 -4.21 -9.27 6.19
CA PRO A 24 -2.93 -9.66 6.74
C PRO A 24 -2.64 -8.88 8.02
N VAL A 25 -2.26 -9.56 9.10
CA VAL A 25 -1.96 -8.90 10.38
C VAL A 25 -0.64 -9.42 10.96
N TYR A 26 0.12 -8.54 11.62
CA TYR A 26 1.30 -8.90 12.40
C TYR A 26 1.64 -7.82 13.42
N ASN A 27 1.46 -8.11 14.73
CA ASN A 27 1.70 -7.19 15.83
C ASN A 27 0.94 -5.85 15.68
N GLU A 28 -0.38 -5.93 15.56
CA GLU A 28 -1.28 -4.79 15.31
C GLU A 28 -2.25 -4.54 16.48
N GLU A 29 -1.89 -4.90 17.72
CA GLU A 29 -2.74 -4.75 18.90
C GLU A 29 -3.33 -3.34 19.07
N LYS A 30 -2.61 -2.31 18.56
CA LYS A 30 -3.05 -0.90 18.67
C LYS A 30 -4.08 -0.51 17.62
N HIS A 31 -4.16 -1.22 16.50
CA HIS A 31 -4.94 -0.81 15.33
C HIS A 31 -6.05 -1.79 14.96
N ILE A 32 -5.86 -3.08 15.28
CA ILE A 32 -6.74 -4.15 14.79
C ILE A 32 -8.20 -4.00 15.23
N GLU A 33 -8.44 -3.50 16.44
CA GLU A 33 -9.81 -3.23 16.92
C GLU A 33 -10.52 -2.16 16.07
N GLY A 34 -9.79 -1.14 15.62
CA GLY A 34 -10.29 -0.11 14.71
C GLY A 34 -10.72 -0.68 13.37
N VAL A 35 -9.94 -1.63 12.83
CA VAL A 35 -10.27 -2.33 11.57
C VAL A 35 -11.52 -3.20 11.74
N ILE A 36 -11.62 -3.96 12.82
CA ILE A 36 -12.80 -4.77 13.12
C ILE A 36 -14.04 -3.87 13.24
N LYS A 37 -13.96 -2.75 13.95
CA LYS A 37 -15.04 -1.76 14.04
C LYS A 37 -15.40 -1.14 12.67
N SER A 38 -14.41 -0.92 11.79
CA SER A 38 -14.67 -0.48 10.42
C SER A 38 -15.47 -1.52 9.64
N LEU A 39 -15.20 -2.81 9.83
CA LEU A 39 -15.95 -3.90 9.19
C LEU A 39 -17.37 -4.04 9.74
N ILE A 40 -17.54 -3.94 11.05
CA ILE A 40 -18.85 -3.99 11.73
C ILE A 40 -19.78 -2.88 11.23
N ASN A 41 -19.22 -1.71 10.96
CA ASN A 41 -19.97 -0.54 10.53
C ASN A 41 -20.17 -0.46 9.00
N GLN A 42 -19.77 -1.47 8.22
CA GLN A 42 -20.02 -1.46 6.78
C GLN A 42 -21.50 -1.52 6.45
N THR A 43 -21.92 -0.78 5.44
CA THR A 43 -23.31 -0.79 4.92
C THR A 43 -23.58 -2.03 4.05
N TYR A 44 -22.55 -2.74 3.61
CA TYR A 44 -22.70 -4.01 2.90
C TYR A 44 -23.19 -5.09 3.87
N PRO A 45 -24.16 -5.95 3.48
CA PRO A 45 -24.74 -6.95 4.38
C PRO A 45 -23.70 -7.92 4.96
N CYS A 46 -23.62 -7.98 6.29
CA CYS A 46 -22.62 -8.81 6.99
C CYS A 46 -22.78 -10.31 6.68
N GLU A 47 -24.02 -10.78 6.49
CA GLU A 47 -24.37 -12.16 6.13
C GLU A 47 -23.82 -12.58 4.76
N ASN A 48 -23.48 -11.63 3.89
CA ASN A 48 -22.90 -11.87 2.58
C ASN A 48 -21.37 -11.75 2.59
N MET A 49 -20.76 -11.56 3.76
CA MET A 49 -19.32 -11.40 3.92
C MET A 49 -18.70 -12.52 4.78
N GLU A 50 -17.43 -12.79 4.55
CA GLU A 50 -16.52 -13.43 5.50
C GLU A 50 -15.29 -12.55 5.69
N TRP A 51 -14.78 -12.48 6.92
CA TRP A 51 -13.59 -11.69 7.26
C TRP A 51 -12.47 -12.62 7.67
N ILE A 52 -11.43 -12.68 6.87
CA ILE A 52 -10.32 -13.61 7.03
C ILE A 52 -9.09 -12.82 7.49
N PHE A 53 -8.82 -12.89 8.78
CA PHE A 53 -7.59 -12.37 9.37
C PHE A 53 -6.50 -13.43 9.24
N VAL A 54 -5.41 -13.06 8.56
CA VAL A 54 -4.27 -13.96 8.38
C VAL A 54 -3.11 -13.44 9.20
N ASP A 55 -2.93 -14.01 10.38
CA ASP A 55 -1.96 -13.55 11.36
C ASP A 55 -0.58 -14.13 11.12
N GLY A 56 0.41 -13.24 11.03
CA GLY A 56 1.83 -13.56 10.84
C GLY A 56 2.51 -14.13 12.08
N TYR A 57 1.79 -14.82 12.95
CA TYR A 57 2.29 -15.31 14.24
C TYR A 57 2.66 -14.17 15.18
N SER A 58 1.70 -13.29 15.45
CA SER A 58 1.84 -12.13 16.34
C SER A 58 2.23 -12.57 17.76
N SER A 59 3.05 -11.75 18.41
CA SER A 59 3.53 -11.95 19.77
C SER A 59 2.92 -10.99 20.80
N ASP A 60 2.09 -10.07 20.32
CA ASP A 60 1.29 -9.13 21.11
C ASP A 60 -0.17 -9.62 21.26
N LYS A 61 -1.08 -8.76 21.68
CA LYS A 61 -2.49 -9.10 21.89
C LYS A 61 -3.34 -9.16 20.61
N THR A 62 -2.75 -9.08 19.42
CA THR A 62 -3.48 -9.05 18.15
C THR A 62 -4.44 -10.24 18.01
N GLN A 63 -3.97 -11.46 18.27
CA GLN A 63 -4.79 -12.67 18.16
C GLN A 63 -5.94 -12.67 19.17
N GLU A 64 -5.65 -12.37 20.44
CA GLU A 64 -6.63 -12.29 21.51
C GLU A 64 -7.77 -11.32 21.18
N ILE A 65 -7.43 -10.14 20.64
CA ILE A 65 -8.42 -9.15 20.23
C ILE A 65 -9.30 -9.70 19.10
N ILE A 66 -8.73 -10.30 18.07
CA ILE A 66 -9.50 -10.86 16.94
C ILE A 66 -10.43 -11.98 17.44
N GLU A 67 -9.93 -12.89 18.26
CA GLU A 67 -10.69 -14.02 18.80
C GLU A 67 -11.89 -13.56 19.65
N SER A 68 -11.78 -12.44 20.34
CA SER A 68 -12.88 -11.90 21.16
C SER A 68 -14.12 -11.53 20.35
N TYR A 69 -13.98 -11.28 19.03
CA TYR A 69 -15.08 -10.94 18.12
C TYR A 69 -15.62 -12.12 17.31
N GLN A 70 -14.96 -13.30 17.32
CA GLN A 70 -15.31 -14.43 16.46
C GLN A 70 -16.71 -15.01 16.71
N ASN A 71 -17.21 -14.92 17.95
CA ASN A 71 -18.52 -15.46 18.32
C ASN A 71 -19.69 -14.61 17.79
N GLU A 72 -19.44 -13.34 17.46
CA GLU A 72 -20.48 -12.38 17.06
C GLU A 72 -20.45 -12.05 15.57
N TYR A 73 -19.28 -12.21 14.92
CA TYR A 73 -19.05 -11.77 13.54
C TYR A 73 -18.46 -12.89 12.68
N PRO A 74 -18.57 -12.82 11.34
CA PRO A 74 -18.10 -13.87 10.42
C PRO A 74 -16.57 -13.84 10.28
N ILE A 75 -15.85 -13.84 11.38
CA ILE A 75 -14.40 -13.78 11.49
C ILE A 75 -13.79 -15.17 11.43
N ARG A 76 -12.77 -15.33 10.62
CA ARG A 76 -11.88 -16.49 10.60
C ARG A 76 -10.45 -16.02 10.82
N LEU A 77 -9.80 -16.52 11.87
CA LEU A 77 -8.39 -16.30 12.14
C LEU A 77 -7.57 -17.49 11.63
N ILE A 78 -6.55 -17.19 10.83
CA ILE A 78 -5.63 -18.17 10.24
C ILE A 78 -4.21 -17.77 10.56
N ILE A 79 -3.39 -18.70 11.05
CA ILE A 79 -1.99 -18.42 11.39
C ILE A 79 -1.09 -18.73 10.20
N ASN A 80 -0.28 -17.73 9.78
CA ASN A 80 0.74 -17.85 8.74
C ASN A 80 2.15 -17.60 9.31
N LYS A 81 2.91 -18.68 9.55
CA LYS A 81 4.27 -18.56 10.10
C LYS A 81 5.32 -17.96 9.14
N ILE A 82 4.97 -17.78 7.87
CA ILE A 82 5.89 -17.23 6.84
C ILE A 82 6.14 -15.73 7.05
N ARG A 83 5.20 -14.99 7.69
CA ARG A 83 5.33 -13.56 8.03
C ARG A 83 5.57 -12.64 6.83
N LYS A 84 4.99 -12.95 5.67
CA LYS A 84 5.04 -12.11 4.47
C LYS A 84 3.62 -11.74 4.04
N THR A 85 3.39 -10.47 3.74
CA THR A 85 2.07 -9.98 3.29
C THR A 85 1.54 -10.79 2.09
N PRO A 86 2.28 -11.01 0.99
CA PRO A 86 1.75 -11.77 -0.14
C PRO A 86 1.43 -13.24 0.22
N SER A 87 2.20 -13.87 1.10
CA SER A 87 1.91 -15.22 1.58
C SER A 87 0.62 -15.26 2.40
N SER A 88 0.37 -14.24 3.24
CA SER A 88 -0.87 -14.13 4.02
C SER A 88 -2.06 -13.86 3.12
N LEU A 89 -1.93 -12.98 2.12
CA LEU A 89 -2.97 -12.73 1.11
C LEU A 89 -3.30 -14.03 0.35
N ASN A 90 -2.29 -14.77 -0.11
CA ASN A 90 -2.47 -16.03 -0.83
C ASN A 90 -3.20 -17.09 0.01
N LEU A 91 -2.83 -17.22 1.28
CA LEU A 91 -3.51 -18.14 2.21
C LEU A 91 -4.97 -17.73 2.41
N GLY A 92 -5.23 -16.43 2.59
CA GLY A 92 -6.58 -15.89 2.68
C GLY A 92 -7.40 -16.17 1.41
N ILE A 93 -6.85 -15.91 0.21
CA ILE A 93 -7.52 -16.15 -1.07
C ILE A 93 -7.86 -17.64 -1.24
N ARG A 94 -6.91 -18.54 -0.98
CA ARG A 94 -7.13 -20.00 -1.12
C ARG A 94 -8.21 -20.53 -0.18
N THR A 95 -8.36 -19.95 0.99
CA THR A 95 -9.33 -20.39 2.01
C THR A 95 -10.66 -19.66 1.94
N SER A 96 -10.74 -18.61 1.13
CA SER A 96 -11.94 -17.78 0.99
C SER A 96 -12.95 -18.38 -0.01
N ARG A 97 -14.23 -17.95 0.09
CA ARG A 97 -15.36 -18.49 -0.68
C ARG A 97 -16.06 -17.43 -1.55
N GLY A 98 -15.83 -16.14 -1.28
CA GLY A 98 -16.52 -15.04 -1.94
C GLY A 98 -16.20 -14.93 -3.43
N LYS A 99 -17.14 -14.45 -4.22
CA LYS A 99 -16.98 -14.06 -5.63
C LYS A 99 -16.03 -12.88 -5.78
N TYR A 100 -16.01 -11.98 -4.79
CA TYR A 100 -15.13 -10.83 -4.72
C TYR A 100 -14.15 -10.99 -3.56
N ILE A 101 -12.90 -10.62 -3.82
CA ILE A 101 -11.82 -10.61 -2.83
C ILE A 101 -11.45 -9.17 -2.57
N ILE A 102 -11.58 -8.71 -1.33
CA ILE A 102 -11.18 -7.36 -0.92
C ILE A 102 -9.99 -7.47 0.03
N ARG A 103 -8.87 -6.84 -0.32
CA ARG A 103 -7.73 -6.66 0.58
C ARG A 103 -7.99 -5.46 1.46
N MET A 104 -7.79 -5.61 2.76
CA MET A 104 -7.73 -4.50 3.72
C MET A 104 -6.49 -4.65 4.58
N ASP A 105 -5.82 -3.53 4.92
CA ASP A 105 -4.64 -3.55 5.77
C ASP A 105 -5.00 -3.26 7.23
N ALA A 106 -4.29 -3.88 8.17
CA ALA A 106 -4.59 -3.85 9.59
C ALA A 106 -4.35 -2.50 10.28
N HIS A 107 -3.74 -1.53 9.60
CA HIS A 107 -3.46 -0.17 10.09
C HIS A 107 -4.07 0.93 9.21
N ALA A 108 -5.15 0.60 8.50
CA ALA A 108 -5.93 1.56 7.73
C ALA A 108 -7.37 1.59 8.26
N LEU A 109 -8.06 2.72 8.11
CA LEU A 109 -9.47 2.84 8.40
C LEU A 109 -10.27 2.96 7.10
N PHE A 110 -11.41 2.31 7.09
CA PHE A 110 -12.27 2.22 5.92
C PHE A 110 -13.64 2.81 6.24
N PRO A 111 -14.14 3.77 5.45
CA PRO A 111 -15.48 4.32 5.59
C PRO A 111 -16.57 3.25 5.53
N THR A 112 -17.74 3.57 6.05
CA THR A 112 -18.86 2.63 6.17
C THR A 112 -19.37 2.10 4.83
N ASP A 113 -19.17 2.82 3.74
CA ASP A 113 -19.58 2.49 2.39
C ASP A 113 -18.46 1.87 1.51
N TYR A 114 -17.28 1.60 2.10
CA TYR A 114 -16.10 1.15 1.37
C TYR A 114 -16.36 -0.12 0.56
N ILE A 115 -16.87 -1.17 1.21
CA ILE A 115 -17.13 -2.46 0.56
C ILE A 115 -18.22 -2.32 -0.51
N SER A 116 -19.31 -1.62 -0.19
CA SER A 116 -20.41 -1.37 -1.15
C SER A 116 -19.91 -0.63 -2.38
N ASN A 117 -19.06 0.39 -2.20
CA ASN A 117 -18.46 1.14 -3.31
C ASN A 117 -17.53 0.27 -4.14
N CYS A 118 -16.69 -0.57 -3.52
CA CYS A 118 -15.83 -1.52 -4.24
C CYS A 118 -16.66 -2.43 -5.16
N ILE A 119 -17.72 -3.04 -4.64
CA ILE A 119 -18.58 -3.95 -5.43
C ILE A 119 -19.28 -3.19 -6.55
N ASN A 120 -19.88 -2.05 -6.25
CA ASN A 120 -20.58 -1.24 -7.25
C ASN A 120 -19.65 -0.81 -8.40
N VAL A 121 -18.41 -0.39 -8.08
CA VAL A 121 -17.45 0.01 -9.11
C VAL A 121 -16.96 -1.19 -9.92
N LEU A 122 -16.71 -2.36 -9.30
CA LEU A 122 -16.40 -3.61 -10.03
C LEU A 122 -17.48 -3.96 -11.03
N GLU A 123 -18.75 -3.92 -10.60
CA GLU A 123 -19.89 -4.28 -11.46
C GLU A 123 -20.13 -3.24 -12.56
N PHE A 124 -20.04 -1.95 -12.23
CA PHE A 124 -20.30 -0.87 -13.18
C PHE A 124 -19.22 -0.77 -14.27
N THR A 125 -17.93 -0.90 -13.89
CA THR A 125 -16.81 -0.72 -14.83
C THR A 125 -16.42 -2.00 -15.58
N GLY A 126 -16.80 -3.17 -15.05
CA GLY A 126 -16.31 -4.45 -15.54
C GLY A 126 -14.80 -4.62 -15.35
N ALA A 127 -14.17 -3.87 -14.43
CA ALA A 127 -12.79 -4.03 -14.10
C ALA A 127 -12.55 -5.31 -13.30
N ASP A 128 -11.32 -5.85 -13.39
CA ASP A 128 -10.90 -7.05 -12.66
C ASP A 128 -10.38 -6.70 -11.26
N ASN A 129 -9.85 -5.48 -11.11
CA ASN A 129 -9.43 -4.91 -9.84
C ASN A 129 -9.83 -3.44 -9.76
N VAL A 130 -10.37 -3.04 -8.62
CA VAL A 130 -10.68 -1.64 -8.32
C VAL A 130 -10.07 -1.23 -7.00
N GLY A 131 -9.73 0.04 -6.88
CA GLY A 131 -9.28 0.65 -5.65
C GLY A 131 -9.63 2.13 -5.62
N GLY A 132 -9.24 2.80 -4.57
CA GLY A 132 -9.58 4.20 -4.36
C GLY A 132 -8.42 5.03 -3.86
N TYR A 133 -8.76 6.19 -3.34
CA TYR A 133 -7.79 7.12 -2.78
C TYR A 133 -7.37 6.73 -1.38
N ILE A 134 -6.09 6.99 -1.09
CA ILE A 134 -5.55 6.93 0.26
C ILE A 134 -5.40 8.35 0.79
N GLU A 135 -6.21 8.70 1.77
CA GLU A 135 -5.99 9.87 2.61
C GLU A 135 -4.91 9.55 3.62
N THR A 136 -3.73 10.17 3.49
CA THR A 136 -2.62 9.93 4.40
C THR A 136 -2.72 10.86 5.60
N LYS A 137 -2.74 10.31 6.82
CA LYS A 137 -2.82 11.06 8.09
C LYS A 137 -1.68 10.70 9.02
N ALA A 138 -1.29 11.64 9.87
CA ALA A 138 -0.42 11.43 11.02
C ALA A 138 -0.54 12.59 12.00
N GLU A 139 -0.03 12.40 13.21
CA GLU A 139 -0.02 13.41 14.26
C GLU A 139 1.36 14.11 14.35
N GLY A 140 1.38 15.24 15.07
CA GLY A 140 2.59 16.05 15.25
C GLY A 140 3.06 16.74 13.96
N VAL A 141 4.03 17.64 14.07
CA VAL A 141 4.52 18.42 12.92
C VAL A 141 5.21 17.52 11.91
N VAL A 142 6.13 16.67 12.37
CA VAL A 142 6.86 15.74 11.48
C VAL A 142 5.92 14.76 10.80
N GLY A 143 5.00 14.13 11.54
CA GLY A 143 4.03 13.21 10.98
C GLY A 143 3.14 13.86 9.92
N ARG A 144 2.55 15.03 10.23
CA ARG A 144 1.74 15.81 9.27
C ARG A 144 2.55 16.22 8.03
N THR A 145 3.84 16.55 8.19
CA THR A 145 4.70 16.86 7.05
C THR A 145 4.96 15.61 6.20
N ILE A 146 5.17 14.45 6.82
CA ILE A 146 5.30 13.17 6.10
C ILE A 146 4.01 12.88 5.32
N ALA A 147 2.84 13.02 5.94
CA ALA A 147 1.56 12.86 5.28
C ALA A 147 1.41 13.81 4.08
N TYR A 148 1.79 15.06 4.24
CA TYR A 148 1.81 16.05 3.17
C TYR A 148 2.74 15.63 2.02
N VAL A 149 4.01 15.32 2.31
CA VAL A 149 5.00 14.86 1.31
C VAL A 149 4.48 13.66 0.53
N LEU A 150 3.91 12.69 1.21
CA LEU A 150 3.34 11.48 0.59
C LEU A 150 2.05 11.73 -0.22
N SER A 151 1.48 12.93 -0.14
CA SER A 151 0.27 13.34 -0.88
C SER A 151 0.57 14.33 -2.02
N THR A 152 1.85 14.59 -2.32
CA THR A 152 2.26 15.51 -3.38
C THR A 152 2.92 14.79 -4.56
N GLN A 153 2.77 15.36 -5.76
CA GLN A 153 3.42 14.81 -6.95
C GLN A 153 4.94 14.81 -6.85
N PHE A 154 5.54 15.80 -6.20
CA PHE A 154 6.99 15.86 -6.00
C PHE A 154 7.47 14.75 -5.06
N GLY A 155 6.68 14.41 -4.02
CA GLY A 155 7.03 13.35 -3.06
C GLY A 155 6.83 11.93 -3.56
N VAL A 156 5.76 11.67 -4.33
CA VAL A 156 5.40 10.29 -4.73
C VAL A 156 5.27 10.10 -6.25
N GLY A 157 5.68 11.11 -7.03
CA GLY A 157 5.58 11.07 -8.49
C GLY A 157 4.11 10.99 -8.94
N GLY A 158 3.84 10.10 -9.89
CA GLY A 158 2.51 9.93 -10.48
C GLY A 158 1.61 8.91 -9.79
N SER A 159 1.76 8.64 -8.50
CA SER A 159 0.90 7.73 -7.73
C SER A 159 -0.52 8.30 -7.58
N LEU A 160 -1.38 8.07 -8.57
CA LEU A 160 -2.70 8.69 -8.69
C LEU A 160 -3.59 8.45 -7.47
N PHE A 161 -3.50 7.28 -6.86
CA PHE A 161 -4.25 6.95 -5.65
C PHE A 161 -3.85 7.76 -4.40
N ARG A 162 -2.70 8.48 -4.44
CA ARG A 162 -2.29 9.40 -3.37
C ARG A 162 -2.60 10.86 -3.70
N LEU A 163 -2.72 11.19 -4.99
CA LEU A 163 -2.92 12.57 -5.45
C LEU A 163 -4.38 13.02 -5.43
N GLY A 164 -5.33 12.10 -5.44
CA GLY A 164 -6.75 12.40 -5.32
C GLY A 164 -7.41 13.13 -6.51
N ASN A 165 -6.73 13.27 -7.65
CA ASN A 165 -7.13 14.19 -8.71
C ASN A 165 -7.69 13.53 -9.99
N LYS A 166 -7.58 12.22 -10.13
CA LYS A 166 -8.02 11.48 -11.33
C LYS A 166 -8.84 10.26 -10.97
N GLU A 167 -9.74 9.88 -11.87
CA GLU A 167 -10.52 8.65 -11.85
C GLU A 167 -10.39 7.98 -13.20
N GLY A 168 -10.45 6.64 -13.25
CA GLY A 168 -10.37 5.88 -14.50
C GLY A 168 -9.42 4.69 -14.44
N TYR A 169 -9.11 4.15 -15.61
CA TYR A 169 -8.16 3.05 -15.73
C TYR A 169 -6.73 3.51 -15.43
N VAL A 170 -6.02 2.74 -14.60
CA VAL A 170 -4.70 3.07 -14.06
C VAL A 170 -3.78 1.85 -14.08
N ASP A 171 -2.48 2.09 -13.86
CA ASP A 171 -1.45 1.06 -13.75
C ASP A 171 -1.52 0.28 -12.41
N THR A 172 -1.94 0.94 -11.34
CA THR A 172 -2.00 0.31 -10.02
C THR A 172 -2.99 1.01 -9.09
N VAL A 173 -3.57 0.23 -8.20
CA VAL A 173 -4.39 0.70 -7.06
C VAL A 173 -3.92 0.00 -5.78
N PRO A 174 -4.01 0.66 -4.62
CA PRO A 174 -3.77 0.04 -3.32
C PRO A 174 -5.05 -0.64 -2.82
N PHE A 175 -4.93 -1.55 -1.85
CA PHE A 175 -6.07 -2.20 -1.18
C PHE A 175 -7.11 -2.69 -2.18
N GLY A 176 -6.67 -3.47 -3.18
CA GLY A 176 -7.50 -3.87 -4.30
C GLY A 176 -8.72 -4.69 -3.90
N ALA A 177 -9.82 -4.42 -4.61
CA ALA A 177 -10.99 -5.29 -4.64
C ALA A 177 -11.04 -6.00 -5.99
N PHE A 178 -10.97 -7.31 -5.97
CA PHE A 178 -10.75 -8.16 -7.15
C PHE A 178 -11.97 -9.02 -7.45
N ARG A 179 -12.22 -9.28 -8.74
CA ARG A 179 -13.00 -10.45 -9.15
C ARG A 179 -12.16 -11.70 -8.89
N ARG A 180 -12.71 -12.70 -8.20
CA ARG A 180 -11.97 -13.93 -7.88
C ARG A 180 -11.38 -14.61 -9.11
N GLU A 181 -12.15 -14.66 -10.19
CA GLU A 181 -11.75 -15.32 -11.45
C GLU A 181 -10.45 -14.78 -12.05
N ILE A 182 -10.01 -13.54 -11.68
CA ILE A 182 -8.74 -13.03 -12.17
C ILE A 182 -7.57 -13.83 -11.62
N PHE A 183 -7.66 -14.33 -10.39
CA PHE A 183 -6.59 -15.16 -9.79
C PHE A 183 -6.44 -16.53 -10.47
N ASP A 184 -7.51 -17.06 -11.07
CA ASP A 184 -7.43 -18.28 -11.88
C ASP A 184 -6.65 -18.03 -13.18
N LYS A 185 -6.75 -16.81 -13.71
CA LYS A 185 -6.11 -16.42 -14.97
C LYS A 185 -4.64 -16.04 -14.80
N ILE A 186 -4.31 -15.25 -13.77
CA ILE A 186 -2.96 -14.67 -13.61
C ILE A 186 -2.17 -15.29 -12.45
N GLY A 187 -2.78 -16.17 -11.66
CA GLY A 187 -2.20 -16.70 -10.42
C GLY A 187 -2.30 -15.72 -9.25
N LEU A 188 -1.80 -16.13 -8.10
CA LEU A 188 -1.86 -15.39 -6.84
C LEU A 188 -0.73 -14.36 -6.73
N PHE A 189 -0.64 -13.67 -5.58
CA PHE A 189 0.45 -12.73 -5.29
C PHE A 189 1.82 -13.43 -5.30
N ASN A 190 2.84 -12.75 -5.81
CA ASN A 190 4.19 -13.28 -5.82
C ASN A 190 4.83 -13.15 -4.42
N GLU A 191 5.11 -14.28 -3.77
CA GLU A 191 5.66 -14.32 -2.41
C GLU A 191 7.13 -13.92 -2.31
N ASP A 192 7.82 -13.77 -3.44
CA ASP A 192 9.17 -13.23 -3.50
C ASP A 192 9.20 -11.70 -3.49
N LEU A 193 8.03 -11.05 -3.64
CA LEU A 193 7.85 -9.61 -3.61
C LEU A 193 7.11 -9.15 -2.34
N PRO A 194 7.75 -9.14 -1.16
CA PRO A 194 7.11 -8.69 0.08
C PRO A 194 6.82 -7.18 0.11
N ARG A 195 7.28 -6.49 -0.90
CA ARG A 195 6.96 -5.10 -1.26
C ARG A 195 6.73 -5.04 -2.76
N SER A 196 5.91 -4.12 -3.22
CA SER A 196 5.48 -4.00 -4.63
C SER A 196 4.59 -5.17 -5.12
N GLU A 197 4.04 -5.99 -4.22
CA GLU A 197 3.10 -7.04 -4.54
C GLU A 197 1.85 -6.52 -5.26
N ASP A 198 1.39 -5.30 -4.90
CA ASP A 198 0.27 -4.64 -5.58
C ASP A 198 0.65 -4.21 -7.00
N ASN A 199 1.86 -3.68 -7.20
CA ASN A 199 2.33 -3.32 -8.54
C ASN A 199 2.44 -4.55 -9.45
N ASP A 200 2.98 -5.65 -8.92
CA ASP A 200 3.12 -6.91 -9.65
C ASP A 200 1.76 -7.49 -10.06
N ILE A 201 0.83 -7.61 -9.11
CA ILE A 201 -0.48 -8.20 -9.43
C ILE A 201 -1.25 -7.33 -10.44
N ASN A 202 -1.22 -6.00 -10.30
CA ASN A 202 -1.87 -5.07 -11.22
C ASN A 202 -1.24 -5.10 -12.63
N ALA A 203 0.09 -5.22 -12.72
CA ALA A 203 0.77 -5.40 -13.99
C ALA A 203 0.35 -6.70 -14.68
N ARG A 204 0.31 -7.83 -13.97
CA ARG A 204 -0.16 -9.12 -14.52
C ARG A 204 -1.63 -9.09 -14.96
N ILE A 205 -2.49 -8.34 -14.25
CA ILE A 205 -3.87 -8.09 -14.67
C ILE A 205 -3.87 -7.41 -16.05
N THR A 206 -3.16 -6.29 -16.18
CA THR A 206 -3.13 -5.52 -17.45
C THR A 206 -2.48 -6.29 -18.59
N GLU A 207 -1.39 -7.01 -18.35
CA GLU A 207 -0.75 -7.88 -19.34
C GLU A 207 -1.67 -9.00 -19.84
N SER A 208 -2.54 -9.50 -18.97
CA SER A 208 -3.53 -10.51 -19.36
C SER A 208 -4.72 -9.94 -20.15
N GLY A 209 -4.74 -8.62 -20.42
CA GLY A 209 -5.86 -7.91 -21.04
C GLY A 209 -6.97 -7.52 -20.06
N GLY A 210 -6.76 -7.71 -18.75
CA GLY A 210 -7.65 -7.27 -17.70
C GLY A 210 -7.53 -5.76 -17.42
N LYS A 211 -8.36 -5.25 -16.52
CA LYS A 211 -8.51 -3.82 -16.26
C LYS A 211 -8.39 -3.51 -14.76
N VAL A 212 -7.60 -2.47 -14.46
CA VAL A 212 -7.45 -1.91 -13.11
C VAL A 212 -8.07 -0.51 -13.11
N TYR A 213 -8.95 -0.23 -12.15
CA TYR A 213 -9.69 1.05 -12.11
C TYR A 213 -9.55 1.74 -10.76
N LEU A 214 -9.24 3.05 -10.80
CA LEU A 214 -9.19 3.93 -9.63
C LEU A 214 -10.48 4.75 -9.56
N SER A 215 -11.22 4.63 -8.46
CA SER A 215 -12.48 5.37 -8.27
C SER A 215 -12.42 6.38 -7.15
N LYS A 216 -13.10 7.52 -7.35
CA LYS A 216 -13.30 8.56 -6.34
C LYS A 216 -14.27 8.17 -5.23
N CYS A 217 -15.16 7.21 -5.52
CA CYS A 217 -16.12 6.73 -4.53
C CYS A 217 -15.49 5.78 -3.50
N ILE A 218 -14.30 5.24 -3.82
CA ILE A 218 -13.56 4.35 -2.91
C ILE A 218 -12.45 5.17 -2.26
N HIS A 219 -12.42 5.23 -0.93
CA HIS A 219 -11.32 5.86 -0.22
C HIS A 219 -11.02 5.16 1.11
N SER A 220 -9.80 5.34 1.59
CA SER A 220 -9.33 4.80 2.86
C SER A 220 -8.44 5.81 3.56
N ILE A 221 -8.32 5.70 4.87
CA ILE A 221 -7.45 6.52 5.69
C ILE A 221 -6.25 5.67 6.11
N TYR A 222 -5.07 6.11 5.74
CA TYR A 222 -3.82 5.46 6.08
C TYR A 222 -3.02 6.30 7.07
N TYR A 223 -2.74 5.75 8.24
CA TYR A 223 -1.85 6.38 9.21
C TYR A 223 -0.40 6.09 8.86
N CYS A 224 0.29 7.10 8.33
CA CYS A 224 1.70 6.96 7.95
C CYS A 224 2.62 7.04 9.16
N ARG A 225 3.93 6.81 8.93
CA ARG A 225 4.95 7.00 9.96
C ARG A 225 4.96 8.44 10.43
N ASP A 226 5.19 8.64 11.72
CA ASP A 226 5.22 9.94 12.41
C ASP A 226 6.63 10.43 12.74
N SER A 227 7.65 9.65 12.39
CA SER A 227 9.06 9.94 12.67
C SER A 227 9.92 9.98 11.41
N VAL A 228 10.95 10.82 11.43
CA VAL A 228 11.94 10.93 10.34
C VAL A 228 12.59 9.58 10.06
N MET A 229 13.03 8.86 11.09
CA MET A 229 13.64 7.54 10.93
C MET A 229 12.66 6.54 10.29
N GLY A 230 11.37 6.63 10.64
CA GLY A 230 10.32 5.78 10.08
C GLY A 230 10.16 5.97 8.57
N ILE A 231 10.10 7.23 8.10
CA ILE A 231 9.96 7.53 6.67
C ILE A 231 11.24 7.20 5.88
N LEU A 232 12.43 7.45 6.46
CA LEU A 232 13.69 7.07 5.83
C LEU A 232 13.81 5.55 5.67
N LYS A 233 13.51 4.79 6.71
CA LYS A 233 13.46 3.32 6.64
C LYS A 233 12.48 2.85 5.57
N GLN A 234 11.31 3.47 5.49
CA GLN A 234 10.31 3.17 4.46
C GLN A 234 10.85 3.48 3.05
N GLY A 235 11.50 4.64 2.86
CA GLY A 235 12.14 5.03 1.60
C GLY A 235 13.20 4.01 1.16
N ILE A 236 14.13 3.67 2.06
CA ILE A 236 15.19 2.68 1.79
C ILE A 236 14.60 1.33 1.40
N LEU A 237 13.62 0.81 2.15
CA LEU A 237 13.03 -0.50 1.87
C LEU A 237 12.22 -0.52 0.57
N ASN A 238 11.50 0.57 0.24
CA ASN A 238 10.77 0.68 -1.02
C ASN A 238 11.74 0.80 -2.21
N GLY A 239 12.78 1.61 -2.09
CA GLY A 239 13.84 1.69 -3.11
C GLY A 239 14.56 0.36 -3.31
N ASN A 240 14.87 -0.35 -2.23
CA ASN A 240 15.54 -1.65 -2.27
C ASN A 240 14.74 -2.71 -3.06
N ALA A 241 13.42 -2.65 -2.98
CA ALA A 241 12.55 -3.56 -3.73
C ALA A 241 12.52 -3.27 -5.24
N LEU A 242 12.94 -2.08 -5.70
CA LEU A 242 12.83 -1.64 -7.09
C LEU A 242 13.45 -2.65 -8.08
N PHE A 243 14.73 -2.94 -7.93
CA PHE A 243 15.45 -3.80 -8.87
C PHE A 243 15.03 -5.26 -8.76
N LYS A 244 14.72 -5.74 -7.58
CA LYS A 244 14.17 -7.08 -7.40
C LYS A 244 12.85 -7.23 -8.16
N THR A 245 11.96 -6.24 -8.03
CA THR A 245 10.69 -6.23 -8.76
C THR A 245 10.90 -6.12 -10.27
N LEU A 246 11.82 -5.26 -10.72
CA LEU A 246 12.19 -5.13 -12.12
C LEU A 246 12.68 -6.45 -12.74
N TRP A 247 13.49 -7.21 -12.03
CA TRP A 247 14.00 -8.50 -12.52
C TRP A 247 12.94 -9.59 -12.55
N ILE A 248 11.95 -9.54 -11.68
CA ILE A 248 10.85 -10.51 -11.62
C ILE A 248 9.74 -10.13 -12.62
N ASN A 249 9.32 -8.88 -12.61
CA ASN A 249 8.27 -8.35 -13.46
C ASN A 249 8.58 -6.89 -13.87
N PRO A 250 9.20 -6.68 -15.04
CA PRO A 250 9.55 -5.33 -15.52
C PRO A 250 8.35 -4.40 -15.64
N SER A 251 7.19 -4.92 -16.02
CA SER A 251 5.96 -4.13 -16.24
C SER A 251 5.36 -3.57 -14.95
N ALA A 252 5.75 -4.13 -13.79
CA ALA A 252 5.28 -3.66 -12.49
C ALA A 252 5.89 -2.31 -12.07
N MET A 253 6.94 -1.84 -12.77
CA MET A 253 7.69 -0.64 -12.44
C MET A 253 7.55 0.45 -13.50
N SER A 254 6.84 1.52 -13.15
CA SER A 254 6.71 2.73 -13.99
C SER A 254 7.93 3.64 -13.83
N ILE A 255 8.16 4.55 -14.79
CA ILE A 255 9.29 5.52 -14.81
C ILE A 255 9.45 6.26 -13.48
N ARG A 256 8.36 6.62 -12.81
CA ARG A 256 8.40 7.34 -11.52
C ARG A 256 9.24 6.64 -10.44
N HIS A 257 9.34 5.32 -10.47
CA HIS A 257 10.08 4.55 -9.47
C HIS A 257 11.60 4.66 -9.66
N TYR A 258 12.05 5.00 -10.87
CA TYR A 258 13.48 5.14 -11.16
C TYR A 258 14.01 6.55 -10.89
N ILE A 259 13.13 7.58 -10.83
CA ILE A 259 13.55 8.98 -10.71
C ILE A 259 14.45 9.22 -9.49
N PRO A 260 14.12 8.77 -8.25
CA PRO A 260 15.00 9.00 -7.10
C PRO A 260 16.35 8.28 -7.21
N PHE A 261 16.39 7.13 -7.85
CA PHE A 261 17.63 6.40 -8.13
C PHE A 261 18.51 7.13 -9.15
N LEU A 262 17.92 7.57 -10.27
CA LEU A 262 18.65 8.33 -11.29
C LEU A 262 19.15 9.66 -10.74
N PHE A 263 18.35 10.33 -9.91
CA PHE A 263 18.76 11.55 -9.21
C PHE A 263 19.95 11.29 -8.29
N LEU A 264 19.93 10.22 -7.48
CA LEU A 264 21.11 9.84 -6.67
C LEU A 264 22.35 9.59 -7.52
N LEU A 265 22.21 8.88 -8.64
CA LEU A 265 23.33 8.60 -9.54
C LEU A 265 23.88 9.88 -10.18
N SER A 266 23.01 10.80 -10.60
CA SER A 266 23.43 12.07 -11.21
C SER A 266 24.25 12.92 -10.24
N LEU A 267 23.89 12.94 -8.94
CA LEU A 267 24.67 13.63 -7.89
C LEU A 267 26.11 13.09 -7.73
N ILE A 268 26.38 11.89 -8.19
CA ILE A 268 27.70 11.26 -8.15
C ILE A 268 28.41 11.39 -9.50
N ILE A 269 27.74 11.01 -10.59
CA ILE A 269 28.34 10.86 -11.92
C ILE A 269 28.62 12.23 -12.55
N LEU A 270 27.70 13.21 -12.44
CA LEU A 270 27.87 14.50 -13.09
C LEU A 270 29.03 15.31 -12.53
N PRO A 271 29.24 15.43 -11.20
CA PRO A 271 30.42 16.10 -10.66
C PRO A 271 31.73 15.43 -11.08
N LEU A 272 31.82 14.09 -10.99
CA LEU A 272 33.02 13.35 -11.38
C LEU A 272 33.32 13.51 -12.88
N GLY A 273 32.29 13.41 -13.74
CA GLY A 273 32.44 13.59 -15.19
C GLY A 273 32.77 15.04 -15.59
N SER A 274 32.42 16.02 -14.76
CA SER A 274 32.66 17.43 -15.03
C SER A 274 34.15 17.82 -15.05
N GLU A 275 35.03 17.01 -14.46
CA GLU A 275 36.48 17.17 -14.56
C GLU A 275 36.98 16.96 -15.99
N SER A 276 36.37 16.05 -16.75
CA SER A 276 36.71 15.76 -18.15
C SER A 276 35.87 16.53 -19.15
N PHE A 277 34.61 16.82 -18.82
CA PHE A 277 33.62 17.43 -19.70
C PHE A 277 32.89 18.58 -19.03
N ILE A 278 33.32 19.83 -19.28
CA ILE A 278 32.77 21.04 -18.61
C ILE A 278 31.24 21.20 -18.77
N TRP A 279 30.65 20.69 -19.85
CA TRP A 279 29.19 20.75 -20.06
C TRP A 279 28.39 19.93 -19.03
N LEU A 280 28.98 18.88 -18.47
CA LEU A 280 28.34 18.10 -17.38
C LEU A 280 28.17 18.93 -16.10
N LYS A 281 29.10 19.87 -15.85
CA LYS A 281 28.96 20.83 -14.74
C LYS A 281 27.70 21.68 -14.87
N TRP A 282 27.40 22.13 -16.09
CA TRP A 282 26.22 22.94 -16.32
C TRP A 282 24.94 22.13 -16.20
N ILE A 283 24.91 20.87 -16.68
CA ILE A 283 23.79 19.96 -16.46
C ILE A 283 23.57 19.76 -14.97
N PHE A 284 24.61 19.50 -14.19
CA PHE A 284 24.51 19.32 -12.75
C PHE A 284 23.97 20.57 -12.04
N VAL A 285 24.47 21.75 -12.40
CA VAL A 285 23.97 23.01 -11.82
C VAL A 285 22.50 23.23 -12.14
N ILE A 286 22.09 23.01 -13.41
CA ILE A 286 20.69 23.14 -13.81
C ILE A 286 19.81 22.12 -13.06
N GLU A 287 20.24 20.88 -12.96
CA GLU A 287 19.52 19.85 -12.20
C GLU A 287 19.29 20.27 -10.74
N LEU A 288 20.34 20.75 -10.06
CA LEU A 288 20.21 21.22 -8.68
C LEU A 288 19.27 22.43 -8.55
N ILE A 289 19.38 23.40 -9.46
CA ILE A 289 18.46 24.55 -9.48
C ILE A 289 17.03 24.09 -9.67
N CYS A 290 16.76 23.20 -10.63
CA CYS A 290 15.42 22.67 -10.87
C CYS A 290 14.92 21.91 -9.64
N TYR A 291 15.74 21.06 -9.02
CA TYR A 291 15.36 20.30 -7.84
C TYR A 291 15.00 21.21 -6.67
N VAL A 292 15.88 22.17 -6.33
CA VAL A 292 15.66 23.12 -5.23
C VAL A 292 14.43 24.00 -5.51
N THR A 293 14.24 24.42 -6.75
CA THR A 293 13.04 25.18 -7.14
C THR A 293 11.77 24.38 -6.91
N LEU A 294 11.72 23.12 -7.34
CA LEU A 294 10.58 22.25 -7.12
C LEU A 294 10.36 22.00 -5.62
N ASP A 295 11.42 21.73 -4.87
CA ASP A 295 11.35 21.51 -3.43
C ASP A 295 10.71 22.74 -2.72
N VAL A 296 11.24 23.93 -2.98
CA VAL A 296 10.69 25.18 -2.43
C VAL A 296 9.23 25.38 -2.85
N VAL A 297 8.91 25.22 -4.14
CA VAL A 297 7.54 25.40 -4.65
C VAL A 297 6.57 24.44 -3.96
N TYR A 298 6.92 23.16 -3.83
CA TYR A 298 6.04 22.20 -3.18
C TYR A 298 6.00 22.39 -1.66
N SER A 299 7.11 22.71 -1.03
CA SER A 299 7.15 22.99 0.42
C SER A 299 6.27 24.18 0.79
N PHE A 300 6.28 25.26 -0.02
CA PHE A 300 5.47 26.45 0.23
C PHE A 300 3.96 26.27 -0.05
N LYS A 301 3.56 25.20 -0.72
CA LYS A 301 2.14 24.83 -0.88
C LYS A 301 1.51 24.21 0.37
N ALA A 302 2.31 23.82 1.37
CA ALA A 302 1.77 23.32 2.64
C ALA A 302 1.04 24.43 3.39
N ASP A 303 -0.04 24.07 4.10
CA ASP A 303 -0.94 25.05 4.73
C ASP A 303 -0.29 25.80 5.90
N ALA A 304 0.54 25.14 6.71
CA ALA A 304 1.14 25.70 7.91
C ALA A 304 2.64 25.96 7.74
N ILE A 305 3.16 27.02 8.37
CA ILE A 305 4.56 27.44 8.26
C ILE A 305 5.53 26.36 8.77
N GLU A 306 5.19 25.68 9.86
CA GLU A 306 6.00 24.59 10.40
C GLU A 306 6.09 23.41 9.42
N LEU A 307 5.03 23.13 8.65
CA LEU A 307 5.06 22.11 7.61
C LEU A 307 5.94 22.53 6.43
N ARG A 308 5.90 23.82 6.03
CA ARG A 308 6.75 24.35 4.96
C ARG A 308 8.22 24.21 5.29
N ILE A 309 8.62 24.64 6.49
CA ILE A 309 10.02 24.56 6.95
C ILE A 309 10.46 23.09 7.04
N THR A 310 9.61 22.22 7.55
CA THR A 310 9.92 20.80 7.69
C THR A 310 10.00 20.10 6.34
N ALA A 311 9.15 20.44 5.38
CA ALA A 311 9.11 19.81 4.06
C ALA A 311 10.39 20.07 3.25
N ILE A 312 11.00 21.28 3.33
CA ILE A 312 12.23 21.65 2.61
C ILE A 312 13.37 20.65 2.82
N TRP A 313 13.53 20.12 4.02
CA TRP A 313 14.57 19.12 4.27
C TRP A 313 14.06 17.69 4.21
N LEU A 314 12.74 17.47 4.34
CA LEU A 314 12.17 16.15 4.35
C LEU A 314 12.08 15.54 2.93
N TYR A 315 11.76 16.34 1.90
CA TYR A 315 11.76 15.89 0.51
C TYR A 315 13.14 15.33 0.09
N PRO A 316 14.24 16.09 0.23
CA PRO A 316 15.55 15.54 -0.12
C PRO A 316 15.90 14.27 0.66
N LEU A 317 15.67 14.25 1.96
CA LEU A 317 15.95 13.07 2.78
C LEU A 317 15.14 11.84 2.29
N PHE A 318 13.86 12.03 1.97
CA PHE A 318 13.01 10.94 1.48
C PHE A 318 13.47 10.42 0.11
N HIS A 319 13.73 11.33 -0.85
CA HIS A 319 14.22 10.95 -2.18
C HIS A 319 15.58 10.26 -2.11
N MET A 320 16.51 10.79 -1.31
CA MET A 320 17.83 10.18 -1.11
C MET A 320 17.74 8.81 -0.45
N SER A 321 16.87 8.65 0.54
CA SER A 321 16.66 7.35 1.19
C SER A 321 16.16 6.29 0.20
N TYR A 322 15.22 6.66 -0.68
CA TYR A 322 14.74 5.78 -1.75
C TYR A 322 15.85 5.46 -2.76
N GLY A 323 16.60 6.46 -3.21
CA GLY A 323 17.75 6.29 -4.12
C GLY A 323 18.81 5.36 -3.55
N ILE A 324 19.19 5.54 -2.28
CA ILE A 324 20.16 4.67 -1.57
C ILE A 324 19.61 3.24 -1.51
N GLY A 325 18.35 3.06 -1.15
CA GLY A 325 17.70 1.75 -1.16
C GLY A 325 17.78 1.08 -2.52
N SER A 326 17.50 1.83 -3.59
CA SER A 326 17.57 1.35 -4.97
C SER A 326 19.00 0.93 -5.35
N LEU A 327 20.00 1.72 -4.96
CA LEU A 327 21.40 1.40 -5.22
C LEU A 327 21.80 0.08 -4.52
N LEU A 328 21.40 -0.12 -3.27
CA LEU A 328 21.63 -1.37 -2.54
C LEU A 328 20.92 -2.56 -3.24
N GLY A 329 19.69 -2.35 -3.70
CA GLY A 329 18.93 -3.35 -4.45
C GLY A 329 19.58 -3.73 -5.77
N LEU A 330 20.16 -2.77 -6.49
CA LEU A 330 20.91 -3.01 -7.74
C LEU A 330 22.10 -3.96 -7.51
N PHE A 331 22.80 -3.84 -6.38
CA PHE A 331 23.90 -4.73 -6.00
C PHE A 331 23.43 -6.05 -5.37
N GLY A 332 22.13 -6.36 -5.38
CA GLY A 332 21.57 -7.63 -4.88
C GLY A 332 21.48 -7.70 -3.35
N ILE A 333 21.67 -6.59 -2.62
CA ILE A 333 21.51 -6.54 -1.18
C ILE A 333 20.02 -6.49 -0.85
N ASP A 334 19.45 -7.60 -0.37
CA ASP A 334 18.03 -7.72 -0.02
C ASP A 334 17.79 -7.37 1.46
N LEU A 335 17.48 -6.11 1.72
CA LEU A 335 17.20 -5.60 3.08
C LEU A 335 15.90 -6.14 3.68
N THR A 336 15.01 -6.73 2.89
CA THR A 336 13.77 -7.33 3.39
C THR A 336 14.04 -8.61 4.16
N LYS A 337 15.10 -9.35 3.79
CA LYS A 337 15.57 -10.55 4.51
C LYS A 337 16.21 -10.18 5.84
N VAL A 338 17.06 -9.15 5.85
CA VAL A 338 17.76 -8.68 7.05
C VAL A 338 16.78 -8.22 8.13
N ASN A 339 15.71 -7.50 7.76
CA ASN A 339 14.67 -7.08 8.72
C ASN A 339 13.92 -8.26 9.36
N ASN A 340 13.73 -9.37 8.64
CA ASN A 340 13.09 -10.57 9.17
C ASN A 340 14.00 -11.37 10.12
N GLU A 341 15.31 -11.21 10.01
CA GLU A 341 16.29 -11.85 10.91
C GLU A 341 16.52 -11.05 12.21
N ILE A 342 16.43 -9.73 12.15
CA ILE A 342 16.58 -8.84 13.33
C ILE A 342 15.33 -8.88 14.21
N ASN A 343 14.16 -9.19 13.66
CA ASN A 343 12.89 -9.30 14.38
C ASN A 343 12.55 -10.76 14.79
N LYS A 344 13.52 -11.68 14.74
CA LYS A 344 13.47 -13.02 15.33
C LYS A 344 14.04 -13.01 16.74
#